data_7eb25933599525f4d880e2c2bc102d08
#
_entry.id   7eb25933599525f4d880e2c2bc102d08
#
_cell.length_a   1.000
_cell.length_b   1.000
_cell.length_c   1.000
_cell.angle_alpha   90.00
_cell.angle_beta   90.00
_cell.angle_gamma   90.00
#
_symmetry.space_group_name_H-M   'P 1'
#
loop_
_entity.id
_entity.type
_entity.pdbx_description
1 polymer ?
#
loop_
_entity_poly.entity_id
_entity_poly.type
_entity_poly.pdbx_seq_one_letter_code
_entity_poly.pdbx_strand_id
1 'polypeptide(L)'
;MKHYMCFDIGGTSVKFGVAGENGALLQKNEIPNVITQKGVDGLVESLASVTERYRQEYDLRGIAVSTAGVVDPEKGLILYAPKYFPGYPGMALGERLEKCCDLPCTVENDVNAAALGEYWLGAGQGAKSMFCITVGTGIGGCALLDGRVIHGAACFGGEAGLQHITPDSTWEEMASTRALIRNVAAAKGISETALDGRKIFALAQGGDEEAATAIGRQMDDLATGIANICYILNPERIIVGGGIAAQEAYLYPLLDTALREKLFPLVYEKLTLRFAALQNDAGMLGALYNLLQRQ
;
A
#
# COMPACT_ATOMS: atom_id res chain seq x y z
N MET A 1 6.11 24.45 -15.09
CA MET A 1 6.03 23.38 -14.08
C MET A 1 6.37 22.07 -14.79
N LYS A 2 7.27 21.27 -14.26
CA LYS A 2 7.59 19.96 -14.81
C LYS A 2 6.45 18.99 -14.52
N HIS A 3 6.17 18.09 -15.47
CA HIS A 3 5.11 17.09 -15.35
C HIS A 3 5.69 15.68 -15.42
N TYR A 4 5.02 14.74 -14.79
CA TYR A 4 5.45 13.35 -14.67
C TYR A 4 4.28 12.42 -14.91
N MET A 5 4.54 11.34 -15.62
CA MET A 5 3.58 10.25 -15.79
C MET A 5 3.66 9.33 -14.59
N CYS A 6 2.54 9.10 -13.91
CA CYS A 6 2.47 8.25 -12.73
C CYS A 6 1.56 7.05 -13.02
N PHE A 7 2.04 5.85 -12.68
CA PHE A 7 1.27 4.61 -12.77
C PHE A 7 1.17 3.93 -11.41
N ASP A 8 0.02 3.30 -11.15
CA ASP A 8 -0.20 2.40 -10.03
C ASP A 8 -0.77 1.08 -10.58
N ILE A 9 0.08 0.05 -10.66
CA ILE A 9 -0.20 -1.22 -11.34
C ILE A 9 -0.80 -2.20 -10.33
N GLY A 10 -2.12 -2.28 -10.28
CA GLY A 10 -2.85 -3.28 -9.50
C GLY A 10 -3.12 -4.57 -10.30
N GLY A 11 -3.67 -5.59 -9.62
CA GLY A 11 -3.94 -6.90 -10.23
C GLY A 11 -4.97 -6.88 -11.36
N THR A 12 -5.99 -6.04 -11.29
CA THR A 12 -7.10 -5.99 -12.27
C THR A 12 -7.03 -4.78 -13.17
N SER A 13 -6.46 -3.69 -12.68
CA SER A 13 -6.38 -2.41 -13.38
C SER A 13 -5.08 -1.70 -13.11
N VAL A 14 -4.75 -0.77 -13.99
CA VAL A 14 -3.66 0.18 -13.86
C VAL A 14 -4.27 1.56 -13.74
N LYS A 15 -4.14 2.19 -12.57
CA LYS A 15 -4.45 3.60 -12.39
C LYS A 15 -3.27 4.41 -12.91
N PHE A 16 -3.55 5.55 -13.52
CA PHE A 16 -2.51 6.43 -13.99
C PHE A 16 -2.96 7.89 -13.97
N GLY A 17 -1.98 8.78 -14.01
CA GLY A 17 -2.23 10.21 -14.03
C GLY A 17 -1.00 11.01 -14.41
N VAL A 18 -1.23 12.29 -14.73
CA VAL A 18 -0.17 13.28 -14.88
C VAL A 18 -0.12 14.12 -13.62
N ALA A 19 1.05 14.23 -13.02
CA ALA A 19 1.27 15.04 -11.82
C ALA A 19 2.36 16.10 -12.05
N GLY A 20 2.19 17.24 -11.39
CA GLY A 20 3.24 18.25 -11.29
C GLY A 20 4.30 17.88 -10.26
N GLU A 21 5.47 18.49 -10.32
CA GLU A 21 6.56 18.31 -9.35
C GLU A 21 6.19 18.62 -7.88
N ASN A 22 5.09 19.31 -7.67
CA ASN A 22 4.51 19.58 -6.34
C ASN A 22 3.49 18.53 -5.86
N GLY A 23 3.28 17.45 -6.65
CA GLY A 23 2.31 16.41 -6.34
C GLY A 23 0.86 16.72 -6.74
N ALA A 24 0.59 17.85 -7.38
CA ALA A 24 -0.76 18.14 -7.89
C ALA A 24 -1.09 17.18 -9.04
N LEU A 25 -2.09 16.33 -8.85
CA LEU A 25 -2.62 15.45 -9.89
C LEU A 25 -3.51 16.24 -10.85
N LEU A 26 -3.07 16.41 -12.09
CA LEU A 26 -3.75 17.17 -13.14
C LEU A 26 -4.76 16.32 -13.89
N GLN A 27 -4.43 15.05 -14.10
CA GLN A 27 -5.26 14.05 -14.78
C GLN A 27 -5.24 12.75 -14.01
N LYS A 28 -6.37 12.05 -13.96
CA LYS A 28 -6.48 10.69 -13.39
C LYS A 28 -7.38 9.85 -14.27
N ASN A 29 -6.91 8.66 -14.60
CA ASN A 29 -7.64 7.68 -15.38
C ASN A 29 -7.25 6.26 -14.96
N GLU A 30 -7.90 5.28 -15.55
CA GLU A 30 -7.68 3.87 -15.29
C GLU A 30 -7.83 3.07 -16.59
N ILE A 31 -7.01 2.03 -16.75
CA ILE A 31 -7.12 1.04 -17.82
C ILE A 31 -7.09 -0.37 -17.23
N PRO A 32 -7.66 -1.37 -17.90
CA PRO A 32 -7.51 -2.77 -17.49
C PRO A 32 -6.03 -3.18 -17.46
N ASN A 33 -5.64 -3.96 -16.45
CA ASN A 33 -4.34 -4.63 -16.48
C ASN A 33 -4.40 -5.81 -17.45
N VAL A 34 -3.65 -5.71 -18.53
CA VAL A 34 -3.65 -6.70 -19.62
C VAL A 34 -2.62 -7.82 -19.44
N ILE A 35 -1.89 -7.86 -18.32
CA ILE A 35 -0.78 -8.80 -18.12
C ILE A 35 -1.20 -10.27 -18.21
N THR A 36 -2.39 -10.61 -17.73
CA THR A 36 -2.92 -11.98 -17.81
C THR A 36 -3.30 -12.40 -19.23
N GLN A 37 -3.59 -11.44 -20.10
CA GLN A 37 -4.08 -11.69 -21.47
C GLN A 37 -2.99 -11.51 -22.51
N LYS A 38 -2.11 -10.53 -22.35
CA LYS A 38 -1.08 -10.12 -23.30
C LYS A 38 0.35 -10.28 -22.78
N GLY A 39 0.50 -10.80 -21.56
CA GLY A 39 1.81 -10.91 -20.90
C GLY A 39 2.45 -9.57 -20.55
N VAL A 40 3.71 -9.64 -20.14
CA VAL A 40 4.49 -8.46 -19.72
C VAL A 40 4.75 -7.49 -20.88
N ASP A 41 4.89 -7.99 -22.11
CA ASP A 41 5.11 -7.13 -23.28
C ASP A 41 3.89 -6.26 -23.55
N GLY A 42 2.69 -6.85 -23.51
CA GLY A 42 1.44 -6.10 -23.66
C GLY A 42 1.20 -5.10 -22.54
N LEU A 43 1.65 -5.37 -21.31
CA LEU A 43 1.61 -4.39 -20.24
C LEU A 43 2.52 -3.20 -20.56
N VAL A 44 3.79 -3.43 -20.90
CA VAL A 44 4.75 -2.37 -21.25
C VAL A 44 4.25 -1.52 -22.43
N GLU A 45 3.76 -2.17 -23.49
CA GLU A 45 3.17 -1.48 -24.66
C GLU A 45 1.98 -0.58 -24.25
N SER A 46 1.13 -1.06 -23.35
CA SER A 46 -0.01 -0.32 -22.85
C SER A 46 0.43 0.94 -22.08
N LEU A 47 1.42 0.80 -21.16
CA LEU A 47 1.96 1.92 -20.39
C LEU A 47 2.67 2.94 -21.30
N ALA A 48 3.46 2.48 -22.25
CA ALA A 48 4.14 3.32 -23.21
C ALA A 48 3.14 4.10 -24.10
N SER A 49 2.09 3.43 -24.59
CA SER A 49 1.04 4.06 -25.38
C SER A 49 0.31 5.18 -24.62
N VAL A 50 0.02 4.93 -23.32
CA VAL A 50 -0.56 5.95 -22.44
C VAL A 50 0.42 7.12 -22.29
N THR A 51 1.70 6.86 -22.04
CA THR A 51 2.73 7.90 -21.87
C THR A 51 2.83 8.76 -23.11
N GLU A 52 2.91 8.17 -24.32
CA GLU A 52 3.02 8.90 -25.58
C GLU A 52 1.79 9.76 -25.88
N ARG A 53 0.58 9.28 -25.53
CA ARG A 53 -0.63 10.08 -25.64
C ARG A 53 -0.56 11.35 -24.82
N TYR A 54 -0.11 11.26 -23.55
CA TYR A 54 -0.04 12.41 -22.65
C TYR A 54 1.18 13.31 -22.92
N ARG A 55 2.23 12.80 -23.57
CA ARG A 55 3.36 13.62 -24.06
C ARG A 55 2.94 14.67 -25.07
N GLN A 56 1.84 14.47 -25.78
CA GLN A 56 1.32 15.45 -26.72
C GLN A 56 0.72 16.69 -26.03
N GLU A 57 0.28 16.53 -24.78
CA GLU A 57 -0.40 17.57 -24.02
C GLU A 57 0.51 18.17 -22.91
N TYR A 58 1.47 17.38 -22.42
CA TYR A 58 2.33 17.73 -21.29
C TYR A 58 3.80 17.53 -21.61
N ASP A 59 4.63 18.45 -21.12
CA ASP A 59 6.11 18.31 -21.14
C ASP A 59 6.51 17.31 -20.02
N LEU A 60 6.41 16.01 -20.33
CA LEU A 60 6.72 14.93 -19.38
C LEU A 60 8.23 14.82 -19.17
N ARG A 61 8.66 14.73 -17.92
CA ARG A 61 10.07 14.67 -17.49
C ARG A 61 10.47 13.33 -16.88
N GLY A 62 9.54 12.40 -16.73
CA GLY A 62 9.81 11.08 -16.19
C GLY A 62 8.55 10.27 -15.97
N ILE A 63 8.78 9.00 -15.68
CA ILE A 63 7.73 7.99 -15.41
C ILE A 63 7.95 7.45 -14.00
N ALA A 64 6.93 7.50 -13.18
CA ALA A 64 6.93 6.99 -11.82
C ALA A 64 5.95 5.83 -11.70
N VAL A 65 6.42 4.66 -11.28
CA VAL A 65 5.61 3.44 -11.24
C VAL A 65 5.53 2.89 -9.81
N SER A 66 4.31 2.72 -9.33
CA SER A 66 3.91 1.89 -8.20
C SER A 66 3.42 0.55 -8.73
N THR A 67 3.83 -0.56 -8.14
CA THR A 67 3.40 -1.89 -8.61
C THR A 67 3.36 -2.91 -7.48
N ALA A 68 2.43 -3.87 -7.58
CA ALA A 68 2.41 -5.02 -6.69
C ALA A 68 3.66 -5.90 -6.91
N GLY A 69 4.13 -6.52 -5.83
CA GLY A 69 5.30 -7.41 -5.81
C GLY A 69 6.53 -6.80 -5.18
N VAL A 70 7.58 -7.60 -5.06
CA VAL A 70 8.86 -7.16 -4.51
C VAL A 70 9.71 -6.56 -5.63
N VAL A 71 10.16 -5.33 -5.42
CA VAL A 71 10.91 -4.55 -6.41
C VAL A 71 12.33 -4.28 -5.90
N ASP A 72 13.32 -4.48 -6.75
CA ASP A 72 14.65 -3.86 -6.60
C ASP A 72 14.54 -2.43 -7.15
N PRO A 73 14.41 -1.41 -6.31
CA PRO A 73 14.12 -0.06 -6.78
C PRO A 73 15.32 0.59 -7.45
N GLU A 74 16.55 0.10 -7.18
CA GLU A 74 17.78 0.63 -7.81
C GLU A 74 17.86 0.23 -9.28
N LYS A 75 17.30 -0.93 -9.63
CA LYS A 75 17.30 -1.47 -11.00
C LYS A 75 15.95 -1.36 -11.69
N GLY A 76 14.88 -0.97 -10.97
CA GLY A 76 13.52 -1.04 -11.50
C GLY A 76 13.11 -2.47 -11.88
N LEU A 77 13.66 -3.48 -11.15
CA LEU A 77 13.53 -4.89 -11.44
C LEU A 77 12.49 -5.54 -10.50
N ILE A 78 11.58 -6.31 -11.06
CA ILE A 78 10.62 -7.08 -10.29
C ILE A 78 11.28 -8.39 -9.81
N LEU A 79 11.52 -8.53 -8.52
CA LEU A 79 12.14 -9.72 -7.93
C LEU A 79 11.14 -10.85 -7.70
N TYR A 80 9.93 -10.49 -7.24
CA TYR A 80 8.84 -11.42 -6.97
C TYR A 80 7.50 -10.75 -7.26
N ALA A 81 6.52 -11.53 -7.67
CA ALA A 81 5.14 -11.07 -7.82
C ALA A 81 4.13 -12.20 -7.56
N PRO A 82 2.90 -11.87 -7.17
CA PRO A 82 1.85 -12.85 -7.02
C PRO A 82 1.55 -13.59 -8.32
N LYS A 83 0.99 -14.82 -8.20
CA LYS A 83 0.71 -15.72 -9.34
C LYS A 83 -0.18 -15.12 -10.45
N TYR A 84 -0.98 -14.10 -10.12
CA TYR A 84 -1.82 -13.39 -11.09
C TYR A 84 -1.05 -12.32 -11.91
N PHE A 85 0.27 -12.24 -11.75
CA PHE A 85 1.19 -11.49 -12.61
C PHE A 85 2.13 -12.45 -13.35
N PRO A 86 1.66 -13.19 -14.37
CA PRO A 86 2.47 -14.17 -15.07
C PRO A 86 3.63 -13.52 -15.82
N GLY A 87 4.84 -14.08 -15.65
CA GLY A 87 6.07 -13.57 -16.29
C GLY A 87 6.61 -12.26 -15.73
N TYR A 88 6.03 -11.73 -14.64
CA TYR A 88 6.45 -10.47 -14.03
C TYR A 88 7.79 -10.59 -13.27
N PRO A 89 8.05 -11.66 -12.48
CA PRO A 89 9.35 -11.85 -11.85
C PRO A 89 10.49 -11.92 -12.88
N GLY A 90 11.58 -11.17 -12.60
CA GLY A 90 12.74 -11.03 -13.50
C GLY A 90 12.61 -9.92 -14.54
N MET A 91 11.47 -9.21 -14.59
CA MET A 91 11.28 -8.11 -15.54
C MET A 91 11.92 -6.82 -15.05
N ALA A 92 12.81 -6.25 -15.86
CA ALA A 92 13.36 -4.91 -15.67
C ALA A 92 12.36 -3.85 -16.20
N LEU A 93 11.28 -3.62 -15.46
CA LEU A 93 10.19 -2.74 -15.89
C LEU A 93 10.65 -1.31 -16.12
N GLY A 94 11.51 -0.79 -15.23
CA GLY A 94 12.08 0.55 -15.34
C GLY A 94 12.85 0.73 -16.65
N GLU A 95 13.85 -0.12 -16.92
CA GLU A 95 14.67 -0.08 -18.13
C GLU A 95 13.82 -0.21 -19.40
N ARG A 96 12.80 -1.07 -19.39
CA ARG A 96 11.92 -1.26 -20.55
C ARG A 96 11.10 -0.01 -20.87
N LEU A 97 10.54 0.64 -19.84
CA LEU A 97 9.78 1.89 -20.02
C LEU A 97 10.70 3.04 -20.44
N GLU A 98 11.91 3.14 -19.89
CA GLU A 98 12.91 4.12 -20.31
C GLU A 98 13.23 3.98 -21.80
N LYS A 99 13.47 2.74 -22.26
CA LYS A 99 13.76 2.47 -23.69
C LYS A 99 12.57 2.77 -24.61
N CYS A 100 11.34 2.47 -24.17
CA CYS A 100 10.16 2.69 -24.99
C CYS A 100 9.77 4.16 -25.08
N CYS A 101 9.96 4.93 -23.99
CA CYS A 101 9.45 6.29 -23.87
C CYS A 101 10.53 7.37 -23.93
N ASP A 102 11.81 7.01 -23.90
CA ASP A 102 12.94 7.96 -23.80
C ASP A 102 12.75 8.97 -22.65
N LEU A 103 12.37 8.45 -21.48
CA LEU A 103 12.14 9.19 -20.23
C LEU A 103 12.72 8.40 -19.05
N PRO A 104 13.34 9.06 -18.06
CA PRO A 104 13.78 8.37 -16.85
C PRO A 104 12.58 7.74 -16.14
N CYS A 105 12.75 6.51 -15.64
CA CYS A 105 11.70 5.75 -14.99
C CYS A 105 12.16 5.21 -13.63
N THR A 106 11.33 5.32 -12.62
CA THR A 106 11.51 4.62 -11.34
C THR A 106 10.35 3.69 -11.06
N VAL A 107 10.65 2.56 -10.44
CA VAL A 107 9.67 1.56 -10.04
C VAL A 107 9.80 1.30 -8.55
N GLU A 108 8.68 1.29 -7.84
CA GLU A 108 8.63 0.99 -6.42
C GLU A 108 7.47 0.03 -6.12
N ASN A 109 7.59 -0.72 -5.04
CA ASN A 109 6.49 -1.54 -4.52
C ASN A 109 5.29 -0.64 -4.14
N ASP A 110 4.06 -1.17 -4.28
CA ASP A 110 2.81 -0.44 -4.05
C ASP A 110 2.64 0.07 -2.61
N VAL A 111 3.00 -0.73 -1.61
CA VAL A 111 2.93 -0.32 -0.20
C VAL A 111 4.03 0.70 0.12
N ASN A 112 5.24 0.51 -0.39
CA ASN A 112 6.33 1.46 -0.24
C ASN A 112 5.98 2.81 -0.91
N ALA A 113 5.44 2.76 -2.11
CA ALA A 113 4.97 3.95 -2.81
C ALA A 113 3.86 4.65 -2.01
N ALA A 114 2.84 3.92 -1.53
CA ALA A 114 1.80 4.52 -0.71
C ALA A 114 2.37 5.19 0.55
N ALA A 115 3.32 4.55 1.22
CA ALA A 115 4.00 5.11 2.39
C ALA A 115 4.79 6.39 2.06
N LEU A 116 5.50 6.41 0.93
CA LEU A 116 6.20 7.61 0.45
C LEU A 116 5.22 8.75 0.13
N GLY A 117 4.06 8.45 -0.46
CA GLY A 117 3.00 9.42 -0.70
C GLY A 117 2.48 10.03 0.60
N GLU A 118 2.14 9.19 1.57
CA GLU A 118 1.68 9.63 2.89
C GLU A 118 2.76 10.44 3.63
N TYR A 119 4.03 10.08 3.49
CA TYR A 119 5.15 10.85 4.04
C TYR A 119 5.24 12.24 3.41
N TRP A 120 5.11 12.33 2.09
CA TRP A 120 5.28 13.59 1.37
C TRP A 120 4.10 14.53 1.53
N LEU A 121 2.88 14.06 1.29
CA LEU A 121 1.67 14.91 1.17
C LEU A 121 0.52 14.51 2.09
N GLY A 122 0.64 13.41 2.81
CA GLY A 122 -0.44 12.84 3.61
C GLY A 122 -0.21 12.85 5.12
N ALA A 123 -0.70 11.81 5.77
CA ALA A 123 -0.70 11.66 7.22
C ALA A 123 0.71 11.50 7.83
N GLY A 124 1.72 11.24 7.00
CA GLY A 124 3.13 11.07 7.38
C GLY A 124 3.96 12.35 7.42
N GLN A 125 3.42 13.49 6.99
CA GLN A 125 4.18 14.74 6.89
C GLN A 125 4.86 15.13 8.20
N GLY A 126 6.17 15.42 8.11
CA GLY A 126 6.98 15.87 9.24
C GLY A 126 7.46 14.78 10.19
N ALA A 127 7.12 13.51 9.99
CA ALA A 127 7.66 12.42 10.78
C ALA A 127 9.10 12.10 10.36
N LYS A 128 10.01 11.92 11.32
CA LYS A 128 11.37 11.42 11.02
C LYS A 128 11.41 9.92 10.82
N SER A 129 10.57 9.20 11.55
CA SER A 129 10.42 7.76 11.41
C SER A 129 8.95 7.37 11.41
N MET A 130 8.56 6.52 10.49
CA MET A 130 7.19 6.02 10.43
C MET A 130 7.13 4.58 9.91
N PHE A 131 6.06 3.89 10.27
CA PHE A 131 5.70 2.63 9.64
C PHE A 131 4.29 2.74 9.08
N CYS A 132 4.16 2.54 7.78
CA CYS A 132 2.88 2.50 7.09
C CYS A 132 2.42 1.05 6.96
N ILE A 133 1.16 0.79 7.27
CA ILE A 133 0.53 -0.53 7.17
C ILE A 133 -0.64 -0.39 6.20
N THR A 134 -0.75 -1.31 5.26
CA THR A 134 -1.94 -1.41 4.40
C THR A 134 -2.71 -2.67 4.75
N VAL A 135 -3.97 -2.51 5.14
CA VAL A 135 -4.86 -3.62 5.48
C VAL A 135 -5.92 -3.78 4.38
N GLY A 136 -5.79 -4.88 3.67
CA GLY A 136 -6.65 -5.29 2.56
C GLY A 136 -6.86 -6.79 2.54
N THR A 137 -6.70 -7.44 1.39
CA THR A 137 -6.73 -8.91 1.27
C THR A 137 -5.65 -9.58 2.12
N GLY A 138 -4.48 -8.92 2.23
CA GLY A 138 -3.40 -9.23 3.15
C GLY A 138 -3.04 -8.02 3.99
N ILE A 139 -1.86 -8.05 4.61
CA ILE A 139 -1.26 -6.92 5.31
C ILE A 139 0.11 -6.64 4.70
N GLY A 140 0.24 -5.47 4.07
CA GLY A 140 1.53 -4.95 3.67
C GLY A 140 2.08 -3.94 4.68
N GLY A 141 3.36 -3.68 4.61
CA GLY A 141 3.99 -2.67 5.47
C GLY A 141 5.18 -2.00 4.80
N CYS A 142 5.53 -0.83 5.29
CA CYS A 142 6.71 -0.07 4.85
C CYS A 142 7.28 0.72 6.02
N ALA A 143 8.56 0.54 6.27
CA ALA A 143 9.32 1.37 7.23
C ALA A 143 10.01 2.53 6.50
N LEU A 144 9.81 3.75 7.00
CA LEU A 144 10.54 4.94 6.55
C LEU A 144 11.34 5.55 7.68
N LEU A 145 12.58 5.91 7.35
CA LEU A 145 13.46 6.70 8.20
C LEU A 145 13.98 7.90 7.38
N ASP A 146 13.75 9.12 7.88
CA ASP A 146 14.12 10.37 7.22
C ASP A 146 13.68 10.41 5.74
N GLY A 147 12.46 9.94 5.46
CA GLY A 147 11.85 9.91 4.12
C GLY A 147 12.40 8.84 3.18
N ARG A 148 13.22 7.92 3.69
CA ARG A 148 13.79 6.81 2.91
C ARG A 148 13.18 5.49 3.33
N VAL A 149 12.79 4.68 2.35
CA VAL A 149 12.30 3.32 2.56
C VAL A 149 13.43 2.40 3.04
N ILE A 150 13.16 1.60 4.05
CA ILE A 150 14.06 0.53 4.50
C ILE A 150 13.74 -0.74 3.72
N HIS A 151 14.36 -0.89 2.53
CA HIS A 151 14.12 -2.06 1.67
C HIS A 151 14.73 -3.35 2.22
N GLY A 152 15.81 -3.24 3.04
CA GLY A 152 16.55 -4.41 3.52
C GLY A 152 17.39 -5.10 2.43
N ALA A 153 18.07 -6.17 2.80
CA ALA A 153 19.05 -6.84 1.94
C ALA A 153 18.45 -7.53 0.70
N ALA A 154 17.19 -7.93 0.77
CA ALA A 154 16.47 -8.67 -0.29
C ALA A 154 15.26 -7.91 -0.81
N CYS A 155 15.15 -6.61 -0.53
CA CYS A 155 13.99 -5.77 -0.84
C CYS A 155 12.65 -6.28 -0.24
N PHE A 156 12.72 -7.08 0.83
CA PHE A 156 11.58 -7.60 1.60
C PHE A 156 11.34 -6.81 2.90
N GLY A 157 12.02 -5.68 3.09
CA GLY A 157 11.80 -4.82 4.25
C GLY A 157 10.37 -4.31 4.26
N GLY A 158 9.67 -4.54 5.38
CA GLY A 158 8.28 -4.10 5.49
C GLY A 158 7.22 -5.17 5.22
N GLU A 159 7.57 -6.37 4.75
CA GLU A 159 6.63 -7.49 4.57
C GLU A 159 6.10 -8.03 5.92
N ALA A 160 5.54 -7.09 6.72
CA ALA A 160 5.15 -7.31 8.10
C ALA A 160 3.97 -8.27 8.26
N GLY A 161 3.12 -8.39 7.24
CA GLY A 161 2.01 -9.34 7.23
C GLY A 161 2.43 -10.80 7.39
N LEU A 162 3.66 -11.12 7.00
CA LEU A 162 4.24 -12.46 7.09
C LEU A 162 4.79 -12.79 8.49
N GLN A 163 4.89 -11.81 9.40
CA GLN A 163 5.33 -12.10 10.76
C GLN A 163 4.33 -13.03 11.47
N HIS A 164 4.83 -14.02 12.19
CA HIS A 164 4.01 -14.85 13.05
C HIS A 164 3.65 -14.07 14.32
N ILE A 165 2.36 -13.86 14.58
CA ILE A 165 1.86 -13.27 15.83
C ILE A 165 1.31 -14.33 16.80
N THR A 166 1.13 -15.55 16.30
CA THR A 166 0.94 -16.78 17.07
C THR A 166 1.84 -17.87 16.49
N PRO A 167 2.10 -18.99 17.19
CA PRO A 167 2.90 -20.08 16.65
C PRO A 167 2.43 -20.62 15.29
N ASP A 168 1.12 -20.57 15.05
CA ASP A 168 0.48 -21.24 13.91
C ASP A 168 -0.09 -20.28 12.87
N SER A 169 -0.03 -18.94 13.09
CA SER A 169 -0.66 -17.98 12.18
C SER A 169 0.18 -16.71 12.00
N THR A 170 0.21 -16.24 10.77
CA THR A 170 0.80 -14.96 10.41
C THR A 170 -0.15 -13.80 10.76
N TRP A 171 0.41 -12.59 10.80
CA TRP A 171 -0.37 -11.40 11.09
C TRP A 171 -1.49 -11.17 10.06
N GLU A 172 -1.22 -11.35 8.78
CA GLU A 172 -2.25 -11.17 7.75
C GLU A 172 -3.34 -12.23 7.79
N GLU A 173 -3.03 -13.47 8.20
CA GLU A 173 -4.02 -14.52 8.40
C GLU A 173 -4.99 -14.24 9.55
N MET A 174 -4.61 -13.36 10.48
CA MET A 174 -5.43 -13.00 11.63
C MET A 174 -6.10 -11.63 11.49
N ALA A 175 -5.40 -10.61 10.98
CA ALA A 175 -5.84 -9.23 11.04
C ALA A 175 -6.18 -8.59 9.68
N SER A 176 -6.06 -9.31 8.55
CA SER A 176 -6.46 -8.77 7.24
C SER A 176 -7.98 -8.65 7.09
N THR A 177 -8.43 -7.87 6.09
CA THR A 177 -9.87 -7.82 5.72
C THR A 177 -10.39 -9.20 5.29
N ARG A 178 -9.53 -10.02 4.65
CA ARG A 178 -9.88 -11.40 4.30
C ARG A 178 -10.13 -12.25 5.56
N ALA A 179 -9.29 -12.11 6.58
CA ALA A 179 -9.49 -12.78 7.86
C ALA A 179 -10.81 -12.35 8.53
N LEU A 180 -11.11 -11.05 8.51
CA LEU A 180 -12.38 -10.52 9.02
C LEU A 180 -13.58 -11.15 8.30
N ILE A 181 -13.56 -11.20 6.96
CA ILE A 181 -14.63 -11.80 6.15
C ILE A 181 -14.83 -13.27 6.54
N ARG A 182 -13.75 -14.05 6.59
CA ARG A 182 -13.78 -15.45 7.00
C ARG A 182 -14.39 -15.65 8.39
N ASN A 183 -13.97 -14.84 9.36
CA ASN A 183 -14.41 -14.96 10.75
C ASN A 183 -15.90 -14.62 10.90
N VAL A 184 -16.39 -13.56 10.25
CA VAL A 184 -17.81 -13.18 10.26
C VAL A 184 -18.65 -14.20 9.52
N ALA A 185 -18.20 -14.70 8.37
CA ALA A 185 -18.89 -15.73 7.60
C ALA A 185 -19.05 -17.02 8.42
N ALA A 186 -17.99 -17.44 9.11
CA ALA A 186 -18.02 -18.61 9.99
C ALA A 186 -18.98 -18.44 11.18
N ALA A 187 -18.94 -17.27 11.85
CA ALA A 187 -19.85 -16.97 12.96
C ALA A 187 -21.33 -17.01 12.54
N LYS A 188 -21.63 -16.49 11.34
CA LYS A 188 -22.99 -16.42 10.79
C LYS A 188 -23.45 -17.70 10.06
N GLY A 189 -22.55 -18.66 9.83
CA GLY A 189 -22.87 -19.85 9.05
C GLY A 189 -23.22 -19.57 7.58
N ILE A 190 -22.60 -18.52 6.96
CA ILE A 190 -22.83 -18.11 5.58
C ILE A 190 -21.55 -18.21 4.75
N SER A 191 -21.67 -18.13 3.40
CA SER A 191 -20.51 -18.11 2.52
C SER A 191 -19.72 -16.80 2.64
N GLU A 192 -18.39 -16.87 2.60
CA GLU A 192 -17.51 -15.69 2.50
C GLU A 192 -17.85 -14.81 1.29
N THR A 193 -18.31 -15.41 0.18
CA THR A 193 -18.70 -14.68 -1.04
C THR A 193 -19.93 -13.78 -0.87
N ALA A 194 -20.71 -13.98 0.21
CA ALA A 194 -21.86 -13.13 0.55
C ALA A 194 -21.44 -11.81 1.22
N LEU A 195 -20.19 -11.74 1.72
CA LEU A 195 -19.66 -10.63 2.49
C LEU A 195 -18.52 -9.91 1.76
N ASP A 196 -18.37 -8.66 2.12
CA ASP A 196 -17.18 -7.85 1.89
C ASP A 196 -16.95 -6.96 3.12
N GLY A 197 -15.80 -6.28 3.18
CA GLY A 197 -15.46 -5.42 4.32
C GLY A 197 -16.53 -4.35 4.58
N ARG A 198 -17.08 -3.70 3.55
CA ARG A 198 -18.09 -2.64 3.70
C ARG A 198 -19.37 -3.16 4.32
N LYS A 199 -19.84 -4.33 3.89
CA LYS A 199 -21.04 -4.98 4.46
C LYS A 199 -20.84 -5.32 5.93
N ILE A 200 -19.67 -5.81 6.32
CA ILE A 200 -19.36 -6.15 7.71
C ILE A 200 -19.40 -4.90 8.60
N PHE A 201 -18.80 -3.80 8.17
CA PHE A 201 -18.86 -2.54 8.92
C PHE A 201 -20.30 -2.00 8.99
N ALA A 202 -21.09 -2.11 7.91
CA ALA A 202 -22.49 -1.71 7.92
C ALA A 202 -23.31 -2.56 8.91
N LEU A 203 -23.08 -3.86 8.97
CA LEU A 203 -23.71 -4.75 9.95
C LEU A 203 -23.37 -4.34 11.39
N ALA A 204 -22.09 -4.14 11.70
CA ALA A 204 -21.65 -3.74 13.03
C ALA A 204 -22.24 -2.39 13.46
N GLN A 205 -22.25 -1.40 12.56
CA GLN A 205 -22.88 -0.09 12.79
C GLN A 205 -24.40 -0.20 12.96
N GLY A 206 -25.02 -1.21 12.35
CA GLY A 206 -26.44 -1.56 12.53
C GLY A 206 -26.77 -2.34 13.80
N GLY A 207 -25.79 -2.61 14.66
CA GLY A 207 -25.97 -3.30 15.93
C GLY A 207 -25.79 -4.83 15.88
N ASP A 208 -25.16 -5.35 14.81
CA ASP A 208 -24.84 -6.78 14.72
C ASP A 208 -23.65 -7.13 15.63
N GLU A 209 -23.90 -7.85 16.70
CA GLU A 209 -22.92 -8.18 17.73
C GLU A 209 -21.78 -9.09 17.23
N GLU A 210 -22.08 -10.01 16.31
CA GLU A 210 -21.06 -10.92 15.75
C GLU A 210 -20.06 -10.15 14.88
N ALA A 211 -20.56 -9.23 14.03
CA ALA A 211 -19.72 -8.38 13.23
C ALA A 211 -18.89 -7.42 14.09
N ALA A 212 -19.49 -6.80 15.12
CA ALA A 212 -18.79 -5.92 16.04
C ALA A 212 -17.70 -6.66 16.83
N THR A 213 -17.99 -7.87 17.32
CA THR A 213 -17.02 -8.73 18.01
C THR A 213 -15.86 -9.13 17.11
N ALA A 214 -16.13 -9.49 15.85
CA ALA A 214 -15.11 -9.87 14.90
C ALA A 214 -14.18 -8.67 14.56
N ILE A 215 -14.72 -7.46 14.40
CA ILE A 215 -13.93 -6.23 14.20
C ILE A 215 -13.08 -5.94 15.44
N GLY A 216 -13.64 -6.07 16.66
CA GLY A 216 -12.88 -5.88 17.89
C GLY A 216 -11.66 -6.82 17.98
N ARG A 217 -11.83 -8.09 17.66
CA ARG A 217 -10.73 -9.08 17.58
C ARG A 217 -9.72 -8.72 16.52
N GLN A 218 -10.18 -8.32 15.33
CA GLN A 218 -9.27 -7.86 14.27
C GLN A 218 -8.40 -6.69 14.73
N MET A 219 -8.97 -5.73 15.47
CA MET A 219 -8.21 -4.58 15.99
C MET A 219 -7.22 -5.01 17.08
N ASP A 220 -7.54 -5.99 17.90
CA ASP A 220 -6.62 -6.54 18.90
C ASP A 220 -5.43 -7.27 18.22
N ASP A 221 -5.71 -8.09 17.20
CA ASP A 221 -4.68 -8.77 16.41
C ASP A 221 -3.83 -7.75 15.62
N LEU A 222 -4.46 -6.70 15.08
CA LEU A 222 -3.76 -5.61 14.38
C LEU A 222 -2.82 -4.87 15.35
N ALA A 223 -3.29 -4.55 16.55
CA ALA A 223 -2.50 -3.92 17.59
C ALA A 223 -1.32 -4.78 18.04
N THR A 224 -1.45 -6.11 18.04
CA THR A 224 -0.36 -7.03 18.39
C THR A 224 0.80 -6.90 17.41
N GLY A 225 0.53 -6.92 16.11
CA GLY A 225 1.58 -6.73 15.09
C GLY A 225 2.18 -5.33 15.12
N ILE A 226 1.37 -4.30 15.35
CA ILE A 226 1.85 -2.92 15.52
C ILE A 226 2.77 -2.81 16.74
N ALA A 227 2.41 -3.43 17.86
CA ALA A 227 3.24 -3.42 19.08
C ALA A 227 4.61 -4.07 18.82
N ASN A 228 4.65 -5.18 18.08
CA ASN A 228 5.92 -5.81 17.68
C ASN A 228 6.79 -4.85 16.86
N ILE A 229 6.20 -4.14 15.91
CA ILE A 229 6.90 -3.12 15.11
C ILE A 229 7.41 -1.98 16.02
N CYS A 230 6.59 -1.51 16.95
CA CYS A 230 6.99 -0.47 17.88
C CYS A 230 8.17 -0.88 18.77
N TYR A 231 8.25 -2.14 19.18
CA TYR A 231 9.38 -2.65 19.98
C TYR A 231 10.66 -2.91 19.16
N ILE A 232 10.54 -3.04 17.83
CA ILE A 232 11.71 -3.25 16.95
C ILE A 232 12.22 -1.92 16.37
N LEU A 233 11.31 -1.09 15.85
CA LEU A 233 11.67 0.13 15.10
C LEU A 233 11.45 1.40 15.91
N ASN A 234 10.59 1.37 16.92
CA ASN A 234 10.16 2.52 17.73
C ASN A 234 9.87 3.78 16.89
N PRO A 235 8.95 3.69 15.91
CA PRO A 235 8.66 4.79 15.01
C PRO A 235 7.89 5.91 15.74
N GLU A 236 8.06 7.16 15.29
CA GLU A 236 7.26 8.29 15.77
C GLU A 236 5.80 8.17 15.35
N ARG A 237 5.55 7.48 14.22
CA ARG A 237 4.21 7.40 13.63
C ARG A 237 3.90 6.04 13.04
N ILE A 238 2.70 5.56 13.32
CA ILE A 238 2.07 4.45 12.61
C ILE A 238 0.96 5.04 11.74
N ILE A 239 0.96 4.65 10.44
CA ILE A 239 -0.11 5.02 9.50
C ILE A 239 -0.83 3.75 9.07
N VAL A 240 -2.15 3.72 9.26
CA VAL A 240 -3.01 2.61 8.86
C VAL A 240 -3.73 2.99 7.57
N GLY A 241 -3.36 2.32 6.48
CA GLY A 241 -3.93 2.50 5.16
C GLY A 241 -4.67 1.24 4.66
N GLY A 242 -4.90 1.20 3.36
CA GLY A 242 -5.68 0.15 2.73
C GLY A 242 -7.18 0.37 2.86
N GLY A 243 -7.96 -0.65 2.50
CA GLY A 243 -9.43 -0.54 2.43
C GLY A 243 -10.11 -0.20 3.75
N ILE A 244 -9.48 -0.53 4.89
CA ILE A 244 -10.07 -0.23 6.22
C ILE A 244 -9.92 1.24 6.62
N ALA A 245 -9.02 2.00 6.01
CA ALA A 245 -8.80 3.40 6.38
C ALA A 245 -10.06 4.26 6.22
N ALA A 246 -10.97 3.90 5.32
CA ALA A 246 -12.27 4.56 5.17
C ALA A 246 -13.19 4.44 6.42
N GLN A 247 -12.84 3.56 7.37
CA GLN A 247 -13.59 3.33 8.61
C GLN A 247 -12.89 3.90 9.84
N GLU A 248 -12.01 4.89 9.66
CA GLU A 248 -11.20 5.51 10.73
C GLU A 248 -12.03 5.85 11.97
N ALA A 249 -13.16 6.54 11.81
CA ALA A 249 -14.00 6.97 12.94
C ALA A 249 -14.48 5.79 13.81
N TYR A 250 -14.70 4.62 13.22
CA TYR A 250 -15.10 3.41 13.95
C TYR A 250 -13.88 2.66 14.51
N LEU A 251 -12.79 2.59 13.76
CA LEU A 251 -11.63 1.76 14.08
C LEU A 251 -10.63 2.43 15.02
N TYR A 252 -10.47 3.76 14.93
CA TYR A 252 -9.49 4.49 15.73
C TYR A 252 -9.62 4.21 17.23
N PRO A 253 -10.82 4.36 17.87
CA PRO A 253 -10.94 4.15 19.31
C PRO A 253 -10.67 2.69 19.72
N LEU A 254 -11.01 1.71 18.89
CA LEU A 254 -10.74 0.30 19.17
C LEU A 254 -9.23 0.00 19.10
N LEU A 255 -8.58 0.46 18.05
CA LEU A 255 -7.14 0.23 17.83
C LEU A 255 -6.30 1.00 18.87
N ASP A 256 -6.66 2.26 19.17
CA ASP A 256 -5.98 3.06 20.18
C ASP A 256 -6.05 2.42 21.57
N THR A 257 -7.22 1.91 21.95
CA THR A 257 -7.41 1.17 23.22
C THR A 257 -6.54 -0.08 23.27
N ALA A 258 -6.56 -0.89 22.22
CA ALA A 258 -5.76 -2.10 22.14
C ALA A 258 -4.24 -1.81 22.17
N LEU A 259 -3.78 -0.74 21.52
CA LEU A 259 -2.37 -0.33 21.56
C LEU A 259 -1.96 0.16 22.95
N ARG A 260 -2.82 0.90 23.65
CA ARG A 260 -2.57 1.35 25.03
C ARG A 260 -2.36 0.19 25.99
N GLU A 261 -3.08 -0.91 25.81
CA GLU A 261 -2.95 -2.12 26.63
C GLU A 261 -1.67 -2.92 26.32
N LYS A 262 -1.21 -2.89 25.04
CA LYS A 262 -0.06 -3.71 24.59
C LYS A 262 1.28 -2.99 24.67
N LEU A 263 1.28 -1.68 24.60
CA LEU A 263 2.52 -0.90 24.58
C LEU A 263 2.95 -0.47 25.99
N PHE A 264 4.25 -0.48 26.22
CA PHE A 264 4.81 0.16 27.40
C PHE A 264 4.44 1.66 27.39
N PRO A 265 4.03 2.26 28.52
CA PRO A 265 3.49 3.62 28.56
C PRO A 265 4.37 4.65 27.85
N LEU A 266 5.69 4.62 28.05
CA LEU A 266 6.62 5.54 27.40
C LEU A 266 6.59 5.44 25.87
N VAL A 267 6.42 4.23 25.31
CA VAL A 267 6.33 4.00 23.86
C VAL A 267 5.00 4.54 23.34
N TYR A 268 3.90 4.22 24.02
CA TYR A 268 2.57 4.67 23.65
C TYR A 268 2.47 6.21 23.66
N GLU A 269 2.99 6.89 24.68
CA GLU A 269 2.97 8.35 24.81
C GLU A 269 3.74 9.08 23.68
N LYS A 270 4.71 8.41 23.07
CA LYS A 270 5.51 8.97 21.96
C LYS A 270 4.98 8.59 20.58
N LEU A 271 4.13 7.58 20.52
CA LEU A 271 3.55 7.10 19.28
C LEU A 271 2.41 8.01 18.81
N THR A 272 2.40 8.32 17.52
CA THR A 272 1.24 8.95 16.87
C THR A 272 0.59 7.97 15.92
N LEU A 273 -0.62 7.52 16.24
CA LEU A 273 -1.44 6.73 15.34
C LEU A 273 -2.21 7.65 14.38
N ARG A 274 -2.18 7.37 13.08
CA ARG A 274 -2.94 8.05 12.02
C ARG A 274 -3.50 7.05 11.03
N PHE A 275 -4.55 7.45 10.34
CA PHE A 275 -5.05 6.76 9.16
C PHE A 275 -4.59 7.49 7.89
N ALA A 276 -4.43 6.73 6.80
CA ALA A 276 -3.94 7.25 5.53
C ALA A 276 -4.89 8.30 4.95
N ALA A 277 -4.33 9.43 4.52
CA ALA A 277 -5.08 10.59 4.03
C ALA A 277 -5.26 10.60 2.51
N LEU A 278 -4.30 10.06 1.75
CA LEU A 278 -4.26 10.17 0.28
C LEU A 278 -5.09 9.09 -0.42
N GLN A 279 -5.57 8.09 0.30
CA GLN A 279 -6.43 7.04 -0.23
C GLN A 279 -5.85 6.39 -1.52
N ASN A 280 -6.63 6.37 -2.61
CA ASN A 280 -6.25 5.78 -3.89
C ASN A 280 -5.14 6.52 -4.65
N ASP A 281 -4.78 7.73 -4.24
CA ASP A 281 -3.75 8.53 -4.90
C ASP A 281 -2.35 8.29 -4.31
N ALA A 282 -2.29 7.65 -3.13
CA ALA A 282 -1.05 7.45 -2.39
C ALA A 282 0.05 6.75 -3.21
N GLY A 283 -0.29 5.67 -3.92
CA GLY A 283 0.66 4.93 -4.75
C GLY A 283 1.28 5.77 -5.86
N MET A 284 0.45 6.50 -6.64
CA MET A 284 0.94 7.37 -7.72
C MET A 284 1.80 8.52 -7.17
N LEU A 285 1.35 9.18 -6.10
CA LEU A 285 2.07 10.31 -5.51
C LEU A 285 3.38 9.89 -4.86
N GLY A 286 3.41 8.73 -4.23
CA GLY A 286 4.62 8.20 -3.64
C GLY A 286 5.62 7.70 -4.68
N ALA A 287 5.15 7.07 -5.76
CA ALA A 287 6.00 6.73 -6.88
C ALA A 287 6.65 7.99 -7.49
N LEU A 288 5.88 9.08 -7.63
CA LEU A 288 6.41 10.38 -8.05
C LEU A 288 7.46 10.91 -7.07
N TYR A 289 7.19 10.86 -5.77
CA TYR A 289 8.15 11.28 -4.77
C TYR A 289 9.45 10.49 -4.86
N ASN A 290 9.37 9.16 -5.04
CA ASN A 290 10.55 8.31 -5.25
C ASN A 290 11.36 8.75 -6.48
N LEU A 291 10.70 9.08 -7.59
CA LEU A 291 11.37 9.59 -8.80
C LEU A 291 12.07 10.93 -8.54
N LEU A 292 11.39 11.86 -7.87
CA LEU A 292 11.93 13.19 -7.57
C LEU A 292 13.15 13.15 -6.63
N GLN A 293 13.20 12.17 -5.71
CA GLN A 293 14.36 12.00 -4.80
C GLN A 293 15.61 11.47 -5.50
N ARG A 294 15.47 10.93 -6.73
CA ARG A 294 16.58 10.34 -7.52
C ARG A 294 17.08 11.25 -8.66
N GLN A 295 16.42 12.37 -8.89
CA GLN A 295 16.83 13.42 -9.83
C GLN A 295 17.71 14.48 -9.15
#